data_ee79642a0faa7a319123408477ac559a
#
_entry.id   ee79642a0faa7a319123408477ac559a
#
_cell.length_a   1.000
_cell.length_b   1.000
_cell.length_c   1.000
_cell.angle_alpha   90.00
_cell.angle_beta   90.00
_cell.angle_gamma   90.00
#
_symmetry.space_group_name_H-M   'P 1'
#
loop_
_entity.id
_entity.type
_entity.pdbx_description
1 polymer ?
#
loop_
_entity_poly.entity_id
_entity_poly.type
_entity_poly.pdbx_seq_one_letter_code
_entity_poly.pdbx_strand_id
1 'polypeptide(L)'
;MGRRPPPAWRVATPLFPQSPEEDLPPTGLATSEVFKRLLISIEENQYNIILVIDEIDYLAHLVSKTGKDILYQVTRANERLKKGSMTLVGISNDITFKDRLDGRVISSLGEEEIVFTNYDVNQLKEILLDRIKEAFLDDVVEASALNLCAAMAGREHGDARRAIDLLRVAGEIAERQQSETVKEEHMRTASQKMEEDKEVTALKSYPLHEKLLIISVMKASGLSTGEIFLAYKNLCKAIRQKELTQRRVTQMLGEIEMSGIISGRIVHQGIHGRTKKFTLTISPETVKDTFKNEVTLEDII
;
A
#
# COMPACT_ATOMS: atom_id res chain seq x y z
N MET A 1 21.33 18.90 34.14
CA MET A 1 20.17 18.18 33.62
C MET A 1 19.17 19.19 33.07
N GLY A 2 19.35 19.62 31.81
CA GLY A 2 18.49 20.59 31.14
C GLY A 2 17.53 19.84 30.22
N ARG A 3 16.24 19.90 30.51
CA ARG A 3 15.18 19.40 29.61
C ARG A 3 15.16 20.28 28.37
N ARG A 4 15.38 19.70 27.19
CA ARG A 4 15.13 20.37 25.90
C ARG A 4 13.65 20.77 25.82
N PRO A 5 13.32 21.97 25.32
CA PRO A 5 11.94 22.35 25.11
C PRO A 5 11.33 21.43 24.02
N PRO A 6 10.06 21.06 24.11
CA PRO A 6 9.39 20.25 23.10
C PRO A 6 9.35 21.01 21.76
N PRO A 7 9.39 20.30 20.60
CA PRO A 7 9.34 20.93 19.30
C PRO A 7 8.04 21.75 19.13
N ALA A 8 8.15 22.86 18.41
CA ALA A 8 7.10 23.88 18.29
C ALA A 8 5.87 23.44 17.43
N TRP A 9 5.83 22.22 16.93
CA TRP A 9 4.64 21.67 16.28
C TRP A 9 3.92 20.75 17.28
N ARG A 10 2.85 21.24 17.81
CA ARG A 10 1.87 20.39 18.47
C ARG A 10 0.99 19.78 17.37
N VAL A 11 0.88 18.44 17.34
CA VAL A 11 -0.26 17.80 16.71
C VAL A 11 -1.50 18.46 17.29
N ALA A 12 -2.31 19.02 16.43
CA ALA A 12 -3.51 19.72 16.83
C ALA A 12 -4.31 18.84 17.80
N THR A 13 -4.51 19.36 19.00
CA THR A 13 -5.56 18.93 19.92
C THR A 13 -6.87 18.82 19.13
N PRO A 14 -7.79 17.91 19.48
CA PRO A 14 -8.96 17.61 18.67
C PRO A 14 -9.62 18.88 18.16
N LEU A 15 -9.92 18.89 16.88
CA LEU A 15 -10.45 19.99 16.06
C LEU A 15 -11.81 20.55 16.53
N PHE A 16 -12.33 20.03 17.61
CA PHE A 16 -13.54 20.53 18.24
C PHE A 16 -13.16 21.07 19.63
N PRO A 17 -13.13 22.42 19.83
CA PRO A 17 -13.20 22.94 21.16
C PRO A 17 -14.44 22.33 21.80
N GLN A 18 -14.33 21.93 23.05
CA GLN A 18 -15.45 21.43 23.84
C GLN A 18 -16.58 22.49 23.86
N SER A 19 -17.40 22.50 22.80
CA SER A 19 -18.74 23.06 22.94
C SER A 19 -19.54 22.05 23.75
N PRO A 20 -20.44 22.50 24.63
CA PRO A 20 -21.14 21.61 25.53
C PRO A 20 -21.86 20.51 24.72
N GLU A 21 -21.30 19.30 24.81
CA GLU A 21 -21.94 18.03 24.71
C GLU A 21 -23.06 17.83 23.65
N GLU A 22 -22.73 17.90 22.36
CA GLU A 22 -23.39 17.03 21.41
C GLU A 22 -22.41 15.93 21.01
N ASP A 23 -22.31 14.88 21.82
CA ASP A 23 -21.71 13.62 21.44
C ASP A 23 -22.51 13.08 20.24
N LEU A 24 -21.98 13.30 19.04
CA LEU A 24 -22.56 12.74 17.83
C LEU A 24 -22.41 11.21 17.92
N PRO A 25 -23.52 10.45 17.90
CA PRO A 25 -23.42 9.00 17.93
C PRO A 25 -22.59 8.54 16.72
N PRO A 26 -21.63 7.60 16.88
CA PRO A 26 -20.73 7.16 15.82
C PRO A 26 -21.46 6.48 14.65
N THR A 27 -22.72 6.10 14.84
CA THR A 27 -23.57 5.46 13.84
C THR A 27 -25.01 5.97 13.93
N GLY A 28 -25.74 5.90 12.81
CA GLY A 28 -27.19 6.19 12.76
C GLY A 28 -27.56 7.57 12.21
N LEU A 29 -26.61 8.50 12.04
CA LEU A 29 -26.87 9.77 11.39
C LEU A 29 -26.57 9.72 9.90
N ALA A 30 -27.39 10.38 9.08
CA ALA A 30 -27.07 10.57 7.67
C ALA A 30 -25.86 11.49 7.52
N THR A 31 -24.97 11.21 6.57
CA THR A 31 -23.77 12.04 6.28
C THR A 31 -24.12 13.51 6.06
N SER A 32 -25.25 13.78 5.40
CA SER A 32 -25.75 15.13 5.16
C SER A 32 -26.15 15.87 6.45
N GLU A 33 -26.62 15.16 7.46
CA GLU A 33 -26.97 15.76 8.76
C GLU A 33 -25.70 16.09 9.56
N VAL A 34 -24.72 15.18 9.55
CA VAL A 34 -23.41 15.44 10.18
C VAL A 34 -22.74 16.66 9.53
N PHE A 35 -22.74 16.72 8.21
CA PHE A 35 -22.15 17.85 7.49
C PHE A 35 -22.89 19.17 7.76
N LYS A 36 -24.22 19.14 7.85
CA LYS A 36 -25.02 20.31 8.22
C LYS A 36 -24.66 20.85 9.62
N ARG A 37 -24.51 19.98 10.61
CA ARG A 37 -24.10 20.35 11.97
C ARG A 37 -22.69 20.93 11.99
N LEU A 38 -21.77 20.38 11.20
CA LEU A 38 -20.43 20.96 11.03
C LEU A 38 -20.51 22.40 10.52
N LEU A 39 -21.31 22.66 9.48
CA LEU A 39 -21.45 24.02 8.94
C LEU A 39 -22.08 24.98 9.95
N ILE A 40 -23.07 24.54 10.74
CA ILE A 40 -23.66 25.36 11.81
C ILE A 40 -22.60 25.71 12.85
N SER A 41 -21.80 24.75 13.30
CA SER A 41 -20.74 24.99 14.26
C SER A 41 -19.66 25.96 13.74
N ILE A 42 -19.31 25.87 12.46
CA ILE A 42 -18.37 26.80 11.80
C ILE A 42 -18.96 28.23 11.80
N GLU A 43 -20.22 28.39 11.44
CA GLU A 43 -20.90 29.69 11.34
C GLU A 43 -21.07 30.35 12.73
N GLU A 44 -21.53 29.60 13.74
CA GLU A 44 -21.77 30.09 15.09
C GLU A 44 -20.47 30.52 15.80
N ASN A 45 -19.41 29.75 15.63
CA ASN A 45 -18.12 30.03 16.24
C ASN A 45 -17.18 30.87 15.37
N GLN A 46 -17.60 31.21 14.14
CA GLN A 46 -16.81 31.99 13.16
C GLN A 46 -15.42 31.35 12.87
N TYR A 47 -15.37 30.03 12.78
CA TYR A 47 -14.13 29.32 12.54
C TYR A 47 -13.68 29.40 11.08
N ASN A 48 -12.35 29.50 10.89
CA ASN A 48 -11.71 29.22 9.60
C ASN A 48 -11.06 27.82 9.70
N ILE A 49 -11.65 26.85 9.01
CA ILE A 49 -11.22 25.45 9.07
C ILE A 49 -10.41 25.09 7.82
N ILE A 50 -9.28 24.39 8.03
CA ILE A 50 -8.55 23.72 6.96
C ILE A 50 -8.82 22.23 7.10
N LEU A 51 -9.55 21.66 6.16
CA LEU A 51 -9.87 20.24 6.08
C LEU A 51 -8.85 19.57 5.17
N VAL A 52 -7.98 18.75 5.77
CA VAL A 52 -6.99 17.95 5.03
C VAL A 52 -7.54 16.54 4.86
N ILE A 53 -7.69 16.09 3.62
CA ILE A 53 -8.14 14.74 3.27
C ILE A 53 -7.02 14.03 2.55
N ASP A 54 -6.44 13.03 3.20
CA ASP A 54 -5.48 12.11 2.59
C ASP A 54 -6.22 11.04 1.78
N GLU A 55 -5.59 10.54 0.71
CA GLU A 55 -6.19 9.59 -0.24
C GLU A 55 -7.57 10.04 -0.77
N ILE A 56 -7.68 11.30 -1.16
CA ILE A 56 -8.95 11.89 -1.63
C ILE A 56 -9.52 11.18 -2.87
N ASP A 57 -8.67 10.53 -3.66
CA ASP A 57 -9.06 9.67 -4.79
C ASP A 57 -9.93 8.49 -4.36
N TYR A 58 -9.73 7.95 -3.15
CA TYR A 58 -10.60 6.91 -2.60
C TYR A 58 -12.02 7.41 -2.36
N LEU A 59 -12.20 8.66 -1.91
CA LEU A 59 -13.52 9.28 -1.78
C LEU A 59 -14.21 9.42 -3.14
N ALA A 60 -13.50 9.81 -4.18
CA ALA A 60 -14.04 9.88 -5.54
C ALA A 60 -14.57 8.51 -6.00
N HIS A 61 -13.84 7.43 -5.68
CA HIS A 61 -14.26 6.07 -5.98
C HIS A 61 -15.50 5.62 -5.16
N LEU A 62 -15.62 6.02 -3.90
CA LEU A 62 -16.81 5.75 -3.08
C LEU A 62 -18.04 6.48 -3.58
N VAL A 63 -17.90 7.72 -4.02
CA VAL A 63 -18.99 8.51 -4.60
C VAL A 63 -19.60 7.82 -5.80
N SER A 64 -18.78 7.28 -6.71
CA SER A 64 -19.24 6.53 -7.90
C SER A 64 -20.08 5.30 -7.54
N LYS A 65 -19.84 4.69 -6.37
CA LYS A 65 -20.57 3.50 -5.89
C LYS A 65 -21.82 3.83 -5.07
N THR A 66 -21.77 4.89 -4.26
CA THR A 66 -22.81 5.19 -3.28
C THR A 66 -23.76 6.33 -3.69
N GLY A 67 -23.39 7.11 -4.72
CA GLY A 67 -24.12 8.29 -5.16
C GLY A 67 -24.12 9.46 -4.14
N LYS A 68 -23.39 9.34 -3.02
CA LYS A 68 -23.31 10.36 -1.97
C LYS A 68 -22.07 11.22 -2.21
N ASP A 69 -22.28 12.39 -2.80
CA ASP A 69 -21.18 13.29 -3.16
C ASP A 69 -20.81 14.21 -2.00
N ILE A 70 -19.99 13.71 -1.09
CA ILE A 70 -19.45 14.49 0.02
C ILE A 70 -18.46 15.55 -0.49
N LEU A 71 -17.70 15.27 -1.55
CA LEU A 71 -16.75 16.23 -2.13
C LEU A 71 -17.50 17.45 -2.68
N TYR A 72 -18.61 17.24 -3.38
CA TYR A 72 -19.44 18.33 -3.87
C TYR A 72 -19.98 19.20 -2.73
N GLN A 73 -20.35 18.60 -1.60
CA GLN A 73 -20.83 19.36 -0.44
C GLN A 73 -19.69 20.18 0.20
N VAL A 74 -18.50 19.60 0.32
CA VAL A 74 -17.33 20.26 0.91
C VAL A 74 -16.83 21.40 0.04
N THR A 75 -16.73 21.22 -1.28
CA THR A 75 -16.27 22.27 -2.20
C THR A 75 -17.19 23.47 -2.24
N ARG A 76 -18.48 23.29 -1.93
CA ARG A 76 -19.48 24.36 -1.87
C ARG A 76 -19.83 24.82 -0.44
N ALA A 77 -19.08 24.39 0.56
CA ALA A 77 -19.32 24.75 1.95
C ALA A 77 -19.35 26.28 2.14
N ASN A 78 -18.41 26.99 1.53
CA ASN A 78 -18.28 28.44 1.63
C ASN A 78 -19.44 29.23 1.04
N GLU A 79 -20.21 28.66 0.12
CA GLU A 79 -21.43 29.29 -0.39
C GLU A 79 -22.53 29.40 0.69
N ARG A 80 -22.45 28.57 1.72
CA ARG A 80 -23.42 28.50 2.82
C ARG A 80 -22.96 29.23 4.08
N LEU A 81 -21.65 29.52 4.19
CA LEU A 81 -21.04 30.19 5.33
C LEU A 81 -20.96 31.69 5.08
N LYS A 82 -21.30 32.49 6.10
CA LYS A 82 -21.24 33.96 6.06
C LYS A 82 -20.16 34.53 6.96
N LYS A 83 -19.86 33.84 8.05
CA LYS A 83 -18.93 34.32 9.12
C LYS A 83 -17.74 33.41 9.35
N GLY A 84 -17.74 32.23 8.75
CA GLY A 84 -16.63 31.29 8.82
C GLY A 84 -16.17 30.91 7.42
N SER A 85 -15.14 30.07 7.34
CA SER A 85 -14.66 29.53 6.06
C SER A 85 -14.15 28.09 6.21
N MET A 86 -14.20 27.35 5.09
CA MET A 86 -13.62 26.02 4.99
C MET A 86 -12.71 25.95 3.77
N THR A 87 -11.45 25.62 3.99
CA THR A 87 -10.46 25.34 2.94
C THR A 87 -10.23 23.84 2.85
N LEU A 88 -10.31 23.27 1.64
CA LEU A 88 -10.02 21.86 1.42
C LEU A 88 -8.61 21.69 0.87
N VAL A 89 -7.83 20.81 1.51
CA VAL A 89 -6.55 20.33 1.01
C VAL A 89 -6.69 18.83 0.75
N GLY A 90 -6.67 18.44 -0.52
CA GLY A 90 -6.74 17.03 -0.94
C GLY A 90 -5.35 16.50 -1.25
N ILE A 91 -4.99 15.33 -0.72
CA ILE A 91 -3.75 14.64 -1.03
C ILE A 91 -4.11 13.36 -1.79
N SER A 92 -3.47 13.13 -2.94
CA SER A 92 -3.68 11.94 -3.76
C SER A 92 -2.36 11.43 -4.33
N ASN A 93 -2.25 10.13 -4.45
CA ASN A 93 -1.18 9.46 -5.19
C ASN A 93 -1.54 9.16 -6.65
N ASP A 94 -2.78 9.46 -7.05
CA ASP A 94 -3.29 9.26 -8.40
C ASP A 94 -3.44 10.60 -9.13
N ILE A 95 -2.54 10.90 -10.06
CA ILE A 95 -2.53 12.14 -10.84
C ILE A 95 -3.81 12.28 -11.69
N THR A 96 -4.43 11.17 -12.06
CA THR A 96 -5.61 11.15 -12.93
C THR A 96 -6.94 11.11 -12.16
N PHE A 97 -6.91 11.21 -10.83
CA PHE A 97 -8.14 11.06 -10.05
C PHE A 97 -9.21 12.09 -10.41
N LYS A 98 -8.80 13.29 -10.85
CA LYS A 98 -9.70 14.36 -11.28
C LYS A 98 -10.57 13.96 -12.48
N ASP A 99 -10.04 13.16 -13.41
CA ASP A 99 -10.76 12.68 -14.59
C ASP A 99 -11.97 11.81 -14.21
N ARG A 100 -11.99 11.31 -12.97
CA ARG A 100 -13.07 10.48 -12.40
C ARG A 100 -14.07 11.27 -11.57
N LEU A 101 -13.82 12.56 -11.34
CA LEU A 101 -14.73 13.42 -10.60
C LEU A 101 -15.90 13.85 -11.48
N ASP A 102 -17.06 14.09 -10.85
CA ASP A 102 -18.19 14.73 -11.51
C ASP A 102 -17.80 16.17 -11.94
N GLY A 103 -18.20 16.57 -13.15
CA GLY A 103 -17.89 17.90 -13.68
C GLY A 103 -18.35 19.04 -12.78
N ARG A 104 -19.38 18.84 -11.95
CA ARG A 104 -19.85 19.80 -10.94
C ARG A 104 -18.86 19.97 -9.80
N VAL A 105 -18.16 18.90 -9.40
CA VAL A 105 -17.12 18.97 -8.38
C VAL A 105 -15.90 19.69 -8.94
N ILE A 106 -15.46 19.32 -10.14
CA ILE A 106 -14.33 19.97 -10.82
C ILE A 106 -14.56 21.48 -10.95
N SER A 107 -15.75 21.90 -11.39
CA SER A 107 -16.07 23.33 -11.57
C SER A 107 -16.12 24.11 -10.25
N SER A 108 -16.38 23.45 -9.11
CA SER A 108 -16.45 24.09 -7.79
C SER A 108 -15.14 23.95 -6.99
N LEU A 109 -14.18 23.18 -7.46
CA LEU A 109 -12.94 22.94 -6.74
C LEU A 109 -12.06 24.19 -6.66
N GLY A 110 -12.07 25.07 -7.70
CA GLY A 110 -11.31 26.31 -7.70
C GLY A 110 -9.84 26.14 -7.31
N GLU A 111 -9.19 25.11 -7.86
CA GLU A 111 -8.01 24.47 -7.28
C GLU A 111 -6.69 25.14 -7.63
N GLU A 112 -5.76 25.08 -6.68
CA GLU A 112 -4.34 25.19 -6.93
C GLU A 112 -3.74 23.76 -6.79
N GLU A 113 -3.01 23.33 -7.82
CA GLU A 113 -2.40 21.99 -7.84
C GLU A 113 -0.91 22.07 -7.60
N ILE A 114 -0.44 21.31 -6.62
CA ILE A 114 0.98 21.17 -6.31
C ILE A 114 1.38 19.72 -6.55
N VAL A 115 2.25 19.50 -7.54
CA VAL A 115 2.76 18.15 -7.86
C VAL A 115 4.08 17.92 -7.17
N PHE A 116 4.14 16.90 -6.31
CA PHE A 116 5.37 16.40 -5.69
C PHE A 116 5.94 15.28 -6.54
N THR A 117 7.09 15.52 -7.14
CA THR A 117 7.81 14.49 -7.90
C THR A 117 8.54 13.53 -6.96
N ASN A 118 8.85 12.33 -7.46
CA ASN A 118 9.67 11.38 -6.74
C ASN A 118 11.04 11.98 -6.40
N TYR A 119 11.61 11.59 -5.26
CA TYR A 119 12.93 12.04 -4.84
C TYR A 119 14.03 11.49 -5.75
N ASP A 120 14.99 12.33 -6.07
CA ASP A 120 16.23 11.88 -6.71
C ASP A 120 17.21 11.28 -5.67
N VAL A 121 18.30 10.67 -6.17
CA VAL A 121 19.28 9.99 -5.31
C VAL A 121 19.94 10.94 -4.31
N ASN A 122 20.17 12.22 -4.69
CA ASN A 122 20.79 13.20 -3.79
C ASN A 122 19.84 13.62 -2.69
N GLN A 123 18.58 13.88 -3.02
CA GLN A 123 17.53 14.18 -2.04
C GLN A 123 17.30 13.01 -1.07
N LEU A 124 17.27 11.77 -1.59
CA LEU A 124 17.20 10.57 -0.73
C LEU A 124 18.39 10.49 0.21
N LYS A 125 19.59 10.81 -0.28
CA LYS A 125 20.80 10.82 0.56
C LYS A 125 20.73 11.87 1.68
N GLU A 126 20.23 13.06 1.41
CA GLU A 126 20.04 14.11 2.42
C GLU A 126 19.02 13.66 3.48
N ILE A 127 17.87 13.10 3.04
CA ILE A 127 16.85 12.55 3.95
C ILE A 127 17.44 11.45 4.84
N LEU A 128 18.20 10.53 4.25
CA LEU A 128 18.83 9.44 5.01
C LEU A 128 19.88 9.96 6.00
N LEU A 129 20.69 10.96 5.63
CA LEU A 129 21.67 11.58 6.53
C LEU A 129 20.99 12.19 7.76
N ASP A 130 19.85 12.87 7.60
CA ASP A 130 19.14 13.43 8.73
C ASP A 130 18.54 12.34 9.62
N ARG A 131 18.05 11.24 9.05
CA ARG A 131 17.60 10.07 9.83
C ARG A 131 18.71 9.35 10.56
N ILE A 132 19.90 9.24 9.94
CA ILE A 132 21.07 8.65 10.59
C ILE A 132 21.44 9.44 11.85
N LYS A 133 21.49 10.75 11.78
CA LYS A 133 21.78 11.61 12.95
C LYS A 133 20.78 11.43 14.10
N GLU A 134 19.54 11.11 13.80
CA GLU A 134 18.49 10.90 14.81
C GLU A 134 18.47 9.50 15.42
N ALA A 135 18.81 8.47 14.61
CA ALA A 135 18.56 7.07 14.94
C ALA A 135 19.83 6.23 15.18
N PHE A 136 20.99 6.66 14.70
CA PHE A 136 22.24 5.93 14.83
C PHE A 136 23.25 6.71 15.69
N LEU A 137 24.23 6.00 16.24
CA LEU A 137 25.40 6.62 16.85
C LEU A 137 26.28 7.28 15.77
N ASP A 138 27.13 8.20 16.18
CA ASP A 138 28.04 8.88 15.25
C ASP A 138 28.97 7.86 14.56
N ASP A 139 29.21 8.06 13.27
CA ASP A 139 30.11 7.28 12.41
C ASP A 139 29.80 5.78 12.28
N VAL A 140 28.63 5.31 12.70
CA VAL A 140 28.24 3.90 12.58
C VAL A 140 27.84 3.52 11.14
N VAL A 141 27.30 4.44 10.34
CA VAL A 141 26.92 4.13 8.95
C VAL A 141 28.01 4.57 7.99
N GLU A 142 28.61 3.63 7.28
CA GLU A 142 29.64 3.93 6.29
C GLU A 142 29.05 4.73 5.10
N ALA A 143 29.82 5.68 4.58
CA ALA A 143 29.40 6.50 3.44
C ALA A 143 29.06 5.67 2.19
N SER A 144 29.75 4.54 1.98
CA SER A 144 29.48 3.58 0.92
C SER A 144 28.10 2.93 1.07
N ALA A 145 27.74 2.52 2.30
CA ALA A 145 26.45 1.94 2.61
C ALA A 145 25.30 2.94 2.40
N LEU A 146 25.47 4.19 2.84
CA LEU A 146 24.52 5.27 2.62
C LEU A 146 24.29 5.53 1.12
N ASN A 147 25.39 5.62 0.34
CA ASN A 147 25.30 5.83 -1.11
C ASN A 147 24.58 4.68 -1.81
N LEU A 148 24.85 3.44 -1.41
CA LEU A 148 24.18 2.26 -1.95
C LEU A 148 22.68 2.28 -1.60
N CYS A 149 22.32 2.60 -0.36
CA CYS A 149 20.92 2.70 0.09
C CYS A 149 20.15 3.71 -0.76
N ALA A 150 20.69 4.94 -0.93
CA ALA A 150 20.07 5.98 -1.75
C ALA A 150 19.96 5.56 -3.23
N ALA A 151 20.97 4.89 -3.78
CA ALA A 151 20.96 4.41 -5.16
C ALA A 151 19.93 3.29 -5.38
N MET A 152 19.78 2.37 -4.42
CA MET A 152 18.78 1.29 -4.48
C MET A 152 17.37 1.87 -4.45
N ALA A 153 17.07 2.75 -3.50
CA ALA A 153 15.77 3.40 -3.40
C ALA A 153 15.45 4.30 -4.60
N GLY A 154 16.45 5.00 -5.15
CA GLY A 154 16.30 5.81 -6.36
C GLY A 154 15.91 5.00 -7.59
N ARG A 155 16.40 3.76 -7.72
CA ARG A 155 15.98 2.83 -8.79
C ARG A 155 14.54 2.34 -8.62
N GLU A 156 14.03 2.30 -7.42
CA GLU A 156 12.68 1.86 -7.07
C GLU A 156 11.72 3.04 -6.89
N HIS A 157 11.73 3.97 -7.82
CA HIS A 157 10.81 5.10 -7.92
C HIS A 157 11.04 6.22 -6.90
N GLY A 158 12.21 6.29 -6.24
CA GLY A 158 12.55 7.39 -5.34
C GLY A 158 11.71 7.41 -4.04
N ASP A 159 11.30 6.24 -3.54
CA ASP A 159 10.51 6.12 -2.31
C ASP A 159 11.39 6.29 -1.07
N ALA A 160 11.24 7.44 -0.39
CA ALA A 160 11.97 7.74 0.83
C ALA A 160 11.59 6.82 2.00
N ARG A 161 10.34 6.36 2.10
CA ARG A 161 9.91 5.43 3.16
C ARG A 161 10.65 4.11 3.03
N ARG A 162 10.73 3.59 1.79
CA ARG A 162 11.49 2.37 1.50
C ARG A 162 12.98 2.53 1.78
N ALA A 163 13.56 3.69 1.46
CA ALA A 163 14.96 3.99 1.77
C ALA A 163 15.23 3.95 3.28
N ILE A 164 14.36 4.56 4.08
CA ILE A 164 14.47 4.56 5.54
C ILE A 164 14.29 3.15 6.12
N ASP A 165 13.33 2.38 5.61
CA ASP A 165 13.14 0.98 6.04
C ASP A 165 14.35 0.11 5.70
N LEU A 166 14.94 0.28 4.51
CA LEU A 166 16.16 -0.43 4.10
C LEU A 166 17.32 -0.12 5.04
N LEU A 167 17.53 1.15 5.37
CA LEU A 167 18.56 1.59 6.32
C LEU A 167 18.32 0.98 7.71
N ARG A 168 17.07 0.99 8.21
CA ARG A 168 16.70 0.42 9.50
C ARG A 168 16.99 -1.08 9.54
N VAL A 169 16.54 -1.83 8.54
CA VAL A 169 16.76 -3.29 8.47
C VAL A 169 18.24 -3.63 8.36
N ALA A 170 19.02 -2.83 7.60
CA ALA A 170 20.47 -3.01 7.52
C ALA A 170 21.16 -2.76 8.86
N GLY A 171 20.71 -1.77 9.63
CA GLY A 171 21.18 -1.51 11.00
C GLY A 171 20.91 -2.69 11.94
N GLU A 172 19.68 -3.24 11.90
CA GLU A 172 19.31 -4.42 12.69
C GLU A 172 20.15 -5.67 12.33
N ILE A 173 20.49 -5.82 11.03
CA ILE A 173 21.35 -6.93 10.58
C ILE A 173 22.78 -6.74 11.11
N ALA A 174 23.35 -5.53 11.00
CA ALA A 174 24.66 -5.22 11.51
C ALA A 174 24.76 -5.47 13.02
N GLU A 175 23.75 -5.05 13.79
CA GLU A 175 23.68 -5.29 15.23
C GLU A 175 23.64 -6.80 15.56
N ARG A 176 22.82 -7.60 14.88
CA ARG A 176 22.76 -9.06 15.06
C ARG A 176 24.08 -9.76 14.71
N GLN A 177 24.83 -9.20 13.77
CA GLN A 177 26.17 -9.70 13.37
C GLN A 177 27.28 -9.14 14.26
N GLN A 178 26.95 -8.32 15.25
CA GLN A 178 27.91 -7.65 16.13
C GLN A 178 28.96 -6.84 15.35
N SER A 179 28.54 -6.26 14.22
CA SER A 179 29.37 -5.37 13.42
C SER A 179 29.42 -3.98 14.06
N GLU A 180 30.60 -3.37 14.12
CA GLU A 180 30.77 -2.02 14.64
C GLU A 180 30.17 -0.96 13.71
N THR A 181 30.07 -1.27 12.40
CA THR A 181 29.56 -0.33 11.38
C THR A 181 28.55 -1.02 10.45
N VAL A 182 27.65 -0.21 9.90
CA VAL A 182 26.71 -0.62 8.85
C VAL A 182 27.40 -0.48 7.49
N LYS A 183 27.62 -1.60 6.79
CA LYS A 183 28.35 -1.70 5.53
C LYS A 183 27.41 -1.99 4.36
N GLU A 184 27.95 -1.91 3.14
CA GLU A 184 27.20 -2.26 1.92
C GLU A 184 26.62 -3.68 1.94
N GLU A 185 27.34 -4.65 2.52
CA GLU A 185 26.88 -6.03 2.63
C GLU A 185 25.59 -6.14 3.43
N HIS A 186 25.45 -5.35 4.53
CA HIS A 186 24.23 -5.28 5.33
C HIS A 186 23.06 -4.69 4.53
N MET A 187 23.31 -3.68 3.69
CA MET A 187 22.31 -3.10 2.79
C MET A 187 21.80 -4.11 1.77
N ARG A 188 22.71 -4.89 1.14
CA ARG A 188 22.33 -5.93 0.18
C ARG A 188 21.52 -7.04 0.82
N THR A 189 21.94 -7.51 1.99
CA THR A 189 21.22 -8.51 2.77
C THR A 189 19.85 -8.00 3.22
N ALA A 190 19.77 -6.73 3.64
CA ALA A 190 18.53 -6.10 4.02
C ALA A 190 17.54 -6.02 2.84
N SER A 191 18.03 -5.60 1.67
CA SER A 191 17.20 -5.55 0.47
C SER A 191 16.64 -6.92 0.09
N GLN A 192 17.47 -7.95 0.07
CA GLN A 192 17.05 -9.31 -0.21
C GLN A 192 15.98 -9.78 0.79
N LYS A 193 16.22 -9.57 2.08
CA LYS A 193 15.29 -9.95 3.14
C LYS A 193 13.95 -9.22 3.02
N MET A 194 13.97 -7.93 2.73
CA MET A 194 12.73 -7.15 2.52
C MET A 194 11.93 -7.65 1.32
N GLU A 195 12.59 -8.10 0.25
CA GLU A 195 11.93 -8.73 -0.90
C GLU A 195 11.27 -10.06 -0.51
N GLU A 196 12.02 -10.94 0.17
CA GLU A 196 11.52 -12.22 0.67
C GLU A 196 10.32 -12.03 1.63
N ASP A 197 10.39 -11.08 2.58
CA ASP A 197 9.30 -10.76 3.50
C ASP A 197 8.06 -10.23 2.77
N LYS A 198 8.24 -9.47 1.69
CA LYS A 198 7.15 -9.00 0.83
C LYS A 198 6.47 -10.15 0.08
N GLU A 199 7.26 -11.07 -0.49
CA GLU A 199 6.75 -12.28 -1.14
C GLU A 199 5.95 -13.15 -0.17
N VAL A 200 6.50 -13.41 1.03
CA VAL A 200 5.83 -14.17 2.09
C VAL A 200 4.50 -13.51 2.50
N THR A 201 4.50 -12.19 2.66
CA THR A 201 3.28 -11.45 3.02
C THR A 201 2.23 -11.53 1.93
N ALA A 202 2.64 -11.39 0.67
CA ALA A 202 1.75 -11.56 -0.48
C ALA A 202 1.15 -12.97 -0.52
N LEU A 203 1.99 -14.01 -0.37
CA LEU A 203 1.54 -15.41 -0.35
C LEU A 203 0.50 -15.68 0.74
N LYS A 204 0.73 -15.17 1.96
CA LYS A 204 -0.20 -15.33 3.08
C LYS A 204 -1.56 -14.69 2.83
N SER A 205 -1.60 -13.59 2.10
CA SER A 205 -2.84 -12.84 1.83
C SER A 205 -3.78 -13.53 0.84
N TYR A 206 -3.30 -14.48 0.05
CA TYR A 206 -4.13 -15.16 -0.94
C TYR A 206 -5.23 -16.03 -0.30
N PRO A 207 -6.45 -16.05 -0.86
CA PRO A 207 -7.49 -17.00 -0.52
C PRO A 207 -7.07 -18.45 -0.79
N LEU A 208 -7.70 -19.41 -0.11
CA LEU A 208 -7.36 -20.84 -0.18
C LEU A 208 -7.24 -21.39 -1.61
N HIS A 209 -8.19 -21.07 -2.49
CA HIS A 209 -8.17 -21.59 -3.86
C HIS A 209 -6.99 -21.05 -4.68
N GLU A 210 -6.58 -19.82 -4.46
CA GLU A 210 -5.40 -19.23 -5.10
C GLU A 210 -4.11 -19.86 -4.58
N LYS A 211 -4.01 -20.12 -3.26
CA LYS A 211 -2.90 -20.88 -2.67
C LYS A 211 -2.78 -22.28 -3.29
N LEU A 212 -3.91 -22.98 -3.48
CA LEU A 212 -3.91 -24.29 -4.16
C LEU A 212 -3.42 -24.21 -5.61
N LEU A 213 -3.74 -23.12 -6.32
CA LEU A 213 -3.24 -22.91 -7.69
C LEU A 213 -1.74 -22.63 -7.69
N ILE A 214 -1.22 -21.81 -6.75
CA ILE A 214 0.21 -21.56 -6.60
C ILE A 214 0.96 -22.88 -6.31
N ILE A 215 0.44 -23.71 -5.39
CA ILE A 215 0.99 -25.05 -5.11
C ILE A 215 0.95 -25.94 -6.36
N SER A 216 -0.13 -25.88 -7.16
CA SER A 216 -0.22 -26.67 -8.40
C SER A 216 0.85 -26.27 -9.42
N VAL A 217 1.13 -24.95 -9.56
CA VAL A 217 2.21 -24.46 -10.43
C VAL A 217 3.58 -24.83 -9.88
N MET A 218 3.76 -24.79 -8.55
CA MET A 218 5.02 -25.14 -7.88
C MET A 218 5.39 -26.61 -8.12
N LYS A 219 4.43 -27.55 -7.99
CA LYS A 219 4.67 -28.98 -8.14
C LYS A 219 5.07 -29.40 -9.54
N ALA A 220 4.66 -28.66 -10.54
CA ALA A 220 4.97 -28.95 -11.93
C ALA A 220 5.07 -27.66 -12.76
N SER A 221 6.28 -27.13 -12.86
CA SER A 221 6.59 -25.93 -13.64
C SER A 221 6.35 -26.14 -15.13
N GLY A 222 5.83 -25.12 -15.82
CA GLY A 222 5.60 -25.15 -17.26
C GLY A 222 4.33 -25.89 -17.71
N LEU A 223 3.39 -26.08 -16.80
CA LEU A 223 2.09 -26.66 -17.11
C LEU A 223 1.17 -25.70 -17.84
N SER A 224 0.34 -26.27 -18.73
CA SER A 224 -0.78 -25.56 -19.34
C SER A 224 -1.92 -25.32 -18.34
N THR A 225 -2.81 -24.39 -18.66
CA THR A 225 -4.00 -24.12 -17.82
C THR A 225 -4.82 -25.38 -17.53
N GLY A 226 -4.95 -26.29 -18.50
CA GLY A 226 -5.69 -27.55 -18.32
C GLY A 226 -5.00 -28.51 -17.35
N GLU A 227 -3.68 -28.64 -17.46
CA GLU A 227 -2.88 -29.50 -16.57
C GLU A 227 -2.86 -28.93 -15.13
N ILE A 228 -2.75 -27.61 -14.97
CA ILE A 228 -2.87 -26.93 -13.66
C ILE A 228 -4.25 -27.18 -13.05
N PHE A 229 -5.31 -27.10 -13.87
CA PHE A 229 -6.66 -27.38 -13.40
C PHE A 229 -6.81 -28.82 -12.87
N LEU A 230 -6.22 -29.80 -13.53
CA LEU A 230 -6.22 -31.19 -13.04
C LEU A 230 -5.45 -31.36 -11.74
N ALA A 231 -4.27 -30.74 -11.64
CA ALA A 231 -3.47 -30.74 -10.40
C ALA A 231 -4.24 -30.07 -9.25
N TYR A 232 -4.84 -28.92 -9.49
CA TYR A 232 -5.70 -28.21 -8.55
C TYR A 232 -6.88 -29.06 -8.05
N LYS A 233 -7.57 -29.79 -8.96
CA LYS A 233 -8.66 -30.70 -8.57
C LYS A 233 -8.20 -31.80 -7.63
N ASN A 234 -7.01 -32.34 -7.87
CA ASN A 234 -6.43 -33.37 -7.00
C ASN A 234 -6.10 -32.80 -5.60
N LEU A 235 -5.56 -31.58 -5.53
CA LEU A 235 -5.32 -30.90 -4.26
C LEU A 235 -6.64 -30.59 -3.53
N CYS A 236 -7.66 -30.10 -4.22
CA CYS A 236 -8.98 -29.89 -3.62
C CYS A 236 -9.57 -31.18 -3.01
N LYS A 237 -9.43 -32.31 -3.72
CA LYS A 237 -9.90 -33.61 -3.20
C LYS A 237 -9.12 -34.03 -1.95
N ALA A 238 -7.79 -33.83 -1.92
CA ALA A 238 -6.94 -34.17 -0.79
C ALA A 238 -7.38 -33.46 0.51
N ILE A 239 -7.71 -32.17 0.40
CA ILE A 239 -8.16 -31.37 1.56
C ILE A 239 -9.69 -31.31 1.73
N ARG A 240 -10.43 -32.13 0.98
CA ARG A 240 -11.91 -32.19 0.98
C ARG A 240 -12.57 -30.84 0.70
N GLN A 241 -11.96 -30.02 -0.13
CA GLN A 241 -12.48 -28.71 -0.57
C GLN A 241 -13.25 -28.88 -1.89
N LYS A 242 -14.38 -28.16 -2.03
CA LYS A 242 -15.15 -28.13 -3.27
C LYS A 242 -14.34 -27.42 -4.39
N GLU A 243 -14.21 -28.07 -5.53
CA GLU A 243 -13.52 -27.50 -6.70
C GLU A 243 -14.30 -26.36 -7.36
N LEU A 244 -13.59 -25.36 -7.88
CA LEU A 244 -14.16 -24.30 -8.70
C LEU A 244 -14.20 -24.72 -10.18
N THR A 245 -14.96 -23.98 -10.98
CA THR A 245 -15.02 -24.20 -12.44
C THR A 245 -13.70 -23.83 -13.11
N GLN A 246 -13.38 -24.49 -14.22
CA GLN A 246 -12.16 -24.19 -15.00
C GLN A 246 -12.09 -22.72 -15.44
N ARG A 247 -13.23 -22.10 -15.78
CA ARG A 247 -13.30 -20.67 -16.14
C ARG A 247 -12.83 -19.79 -14.97
N ARG A 248 -13.29 -20.04 -13.74
CA ARG A 248 -12.88 -19.28 -12.55
C ARG A 248 -11.39 -19.50 -12.25
N VAL A 249 -10.91 -20.74 -12.37
CA VAL A 249 -9.48 -21.06 -12.21
C VAL A 249 -8.62 -20.30 -13.22
N THR A 250 -9.03 -20.25 -14.49
CA THR A 250 -8.31 -19.49 -15.52
C THR A 250 -8.26 -17.99 -15.20
N GLN A 251 -9.37 -17.43 -14.68
CA GLN A 251 -9.40 -16.03 -14.25
C GLN A 251 -8.43 -15.79 -13.07
N MET A 252 -8.47 -16.65 -12.06
CA MET A 252 -7.58 -16.54 -10.88
C MET A 252 -6.11 -16.69 -11.24
N LEU A 253 -5.75 -17.58 -12.18
CA LEU A 253 -4.38 -17.67 -12.70
C LEU A 253 -3.93 -16.35 -13.36
N GLY A 254 -4.84 -15.65 -14.04
CA GLY A 254 -4.56 -14.30 -14.56
C GLY A 254 -4.35 -13.26 -13.46
N GLU A 255 -5.14 -13.31 -12.39
CA GLU A 255 -5.01 -12.44 -11.22
C GLU A 255 -3.67 -12.67 -10.49
N ILE A 256 -3.28 -13.93 -10.28
CA ILE A 256 -1.99 -14.32 -9.68
C ILE A 256 -0.81 -13.92 -10.60
N GLU A 257 -0.95 -14.04 -11.91
CA GLU A 257 0.06 -13.58 -12.87
C GLU A 257 0.27 -12.06 -12.82
N MET A 258 -0.82 -11.29 -12.72
CA MET A 258 -0.75 -9.83 -12.57
C MET A 258 -0.04 -9.40 -11.29
N SER A 259 -0.10 -10.17 -10.22
CA SER A 259 0.64 -9.91 -8.98
C SER A 259 2.13 -10.30 -9.05
N GLY A 260 2.56 -10.95 -10.14
CA GLY A 260 3.95 -11.33 -10.35
C GLY A 260 4.43 -12.61 -9.65
N ILE A 261 3.56 -13.34 -8.94
CA ILE A 261 3.91 -14.62 -8.26
C ILE A 261 4.12 -15.76 -9.24
N ILE A 262 3.37 -15.76 -10.35
CA ILE A 262 3.57 -16.68 -11.46
C ILE A 262 3.74 -15.89 -12.75
N SER A 263 4.41 -16.51 -13.74
CA SER A 263 4.59 -15.96 -15.09
C SER A 263 3.99 -16.91 -16.14
N GLY A 264 3.19 -16.36 -17.05
CA GLY A 264 2.55 -17.11 -18.11
C GLY A 264 3.17 -16.84 -19.48
N ARG A 265 3.66 -17.89 -20.17
CA ARG A 265 4.20 -17.81 -21.53
C ARG A 265 3.25 -18.49 -22.51
N ILE A 266 2.90 -17.80 -23.60
CA ILE A 266 2.12 -18.40 -24.71
C ILE A 266 3.05 -19.28 -25.54
N VAL A 267 2.67 -20.54 -25.68
CA VAL A 267 3.39 -21.52 -26.50
C VAL A 267 2.48 -21.96 -27.64
N HIS A 268 3.02 -21.97 -28.87
CA HIS A 268 2.34 -22.48 -30.05
C HIS A 268 2.51 -23.99 -30.14
N GLN A 269 1.42 -24.74 -30.18
CA GLN A 269 1.42 -26.19 -30.30
C GLN A 269 1.10 -26.66 -31.77
N GLY A 270 1.52 -25.90 -32.74
CA GLY A 270 1.26 -26.23 -34.18
C GLY A 270 -0.24 -26.26 -34.46
N ILE A 271 -0.74 -27.39 -35.03
CA ILE A 271 -2.15 -27.59 -35.37
C ILE A 271 -3.10 -27.55 -34.17
N HIS A 272 -2.61 -27.72 -32.95
CA HIS A 272 -3.42 -27.70 -31.73
C HIS A 272 -3.61 -26.31 -31.12
N GLY A 273 -3.19 -25.25 -31.83
CA GLY A 273 -3.44 -23.86 -31.42
C GLY A 273 -2.42 -23.29 -30.44
N ARG A 274 -2.87 -22.32 -29.60
CA ARG A 274 -2.05 -21.62 -28.62
C ARG A 274 -2.43 -22.06 -27.21
N THR A 275 -1.45 -22.41 -26.40
CA THR A 275 -1.66 -22.67 -24.99
C THR A 275 -0.78 -21.76 -24.15
N LYS A 276 -1.27 -21.35 -22.95
CA LYS A 276 -0.49 -20.57 -21.99
C LYS A 276 0.08 -21.54 -20.95
N LYS A 277 1.39 -21.49 -20.75
CA LYS A 277 2.11 -22.28 -19.75
C LYS A 277 2.57 -21.36 -18.63
N PHE A 278 2.44 -21.83 -17.38
CA PHE A 278 2.75 -21.06 -16.21
C PHE A 278 3.96 -21.63 -15.47
N THR A 279 4.78 -20.73 -14.91
CA THR A 279 5.93 -21.04 -14.06
C THR A 279 5.90 -20.14 -12.84
N LEU A 280 6.44 -20.60 -11.72
CA LEU A 280 6.68 -19.74 -10.55
C LEU A 280 7.78 -18.72 -10.87
N THR A 281 7.63 -17.51 -10.37
CA THR A 281 8.65 -16.45 -10.40
C THR A 281 9.44 -16.38 -9.11
N ILE A 282 8.84 -16.82 -8.02
CA ILE A 282 9.42 -16.87 -6.68
C ILE A 282 10.03 -18.27 -6.39
N SER A 283 10.84 -18.37 -5.33
CA SER A 283 11.45 -19.63 -4.92
C SER A 283 10.39 -20.65 -4.48
N PRO A 284 10.46 -21.93 -4.94
CA PRO A 284 9.61 -22.98 -4.43
C PRO A 284 9.75 -23.20 -2.91
N GLU A 285 10.93 -22.96 -2.35
CA GLU A 285 11.19 -23.02 -0.91
C GLU A 285 10.37 -21.96 -0.17
N THR A 286 10.33 -20.72 -0.66
CA THR A 286 9.52 -19.63 -0.07
C THR A 286 8.04 -20.00 -0.02
N VAL A 287 7.50 -20.63 -1.07
CA VAL A 287 6.11 -21.10 -1.10
C VAL A 287 5.87 -22.19 -0.06
N LYS A 288 6.77 -23.20 0.00
CA LYS A 288 6.67 -24.30 0.96
C LYS A 288 6.72 -23.80 2.39
N ASP A 289 7.73 -23.00 2.74
CA ASP A 289 7.93 -22.51 4.09
C ASP A 289 6.78 -21.59 4.54
N THR A 290 6.23 -20.81 3.61
CA THR A 290 5.09 -19.93 3.90
C THR A 290 3.82 -20.72 4.22
N PHE A 291 3.51 -21.75 3.43
CA PHE A 291 2.26 -22.50 3.56
C PHE A 291 2.34 -23.68 4.52
N LYS A 292 3.55 -24.18 4.86
CA LYS A 292 3.77 -25.30 5.82
C LYS A 292 3.12 -25.05 7.19
N ASN A 293 3.00 -23.78 7.59
CA ASN A 293 2.39 -23.43 8.86
C ASN A 293 0.85 -23.31 8.79
N GLU A 294 0.25 -23.54 7.63
CA GLU A 294 -1.20 -23.54 7.47
C GLU A 294 -1.72 -24.99 7.57
N VAL A 295 -2.42 -25.28 8.67
CA VAL A 295 -2.97 -26.62 8.98
C VAL A 295 -3.71 -27.27 7.81
N THR A 296 -4.39 -26.45 6.98
CA THR A 296 -5.16 -26.94 5.83
C THR A 296 -4.28 -27.36 4.65
N LEU A 297 -3.02 -26.91 4.58
CA LEU A 297 -2.12 -27.08 3.43
C LEU A 297 -0.92 -27.98 3.74
N GLU A 298 -0.67 -28.28 5.02
CA GLU A 298 0.50 -29.03 5.48
C GLU A 298 0.66 -30.40 4.78
N ASP A 299 -0.44 -31.12 4.61
CA ASP A 299 -0.44 -32.46 3.99
C ASP A 299 -0.26 -32.45 2.46
N ILE A 300 -0.34 -31.29 1.82
CA ILE A 300 -0.35 -31.18 0.35
C ILE A 300 0.83 -30.39 -0.23
N ILE A 301 1.72 -29.89 0.61
CA ILE A 301 2.95 -29.20 0.22
C ILE A 301 4.10 -30.22 0.15
#